data_6d9dd118902ff4d213878167e1a53f11
#
_entry.id   6d9dd118902ff4d213878167e1a53f11
#
_cell.length_a   1.000
_cell.length_b   1.000
_cell.length_c   1.000
_cell.angle_alpha   90.00
_cell.angle_beta   90.00
_cell.angle_gamma   90.00
#
_symmetry.space_group_name_H-M   'P 1'
#
loop_
_entity.id
_entity.type
_entity.pdbx_description
1 polymer ?
#
loop_
_entity_poly.entity_id
_entity_poly.type
_entity_poly.pdbx_seq_one_letter_code
_entity_poly.pdbx_strand_id
1 'polypeptide(L)'
;MDFFILEQRSREEFDMVNDILHHACTGAIIALLFSTPKKTWFYLLLGAAAALLPDVTKELFQDSLLHSLIAAPFAAALFAGILKTIFKKEPFMRIFGSFLAAFVFGHLLLDLIDNGNAIFYPFVKEELEYSIISKSTPLVWIIALAAISAGLAFKRIRLLSAAGILTILLYIGFQAAAKEMVTNALHERYTFPNAAITVFPTGEWPWEAMNWSYHA
;
A
#
# COMPACT_ATOMS: atom_id res chain seq x y z
N MET A 1 2.49 -16.72 -31.84
CA MET A 1 2.49 -17.21 -30.44
C MET A 1 3.46 -16.41 -29.58
N ASP A 2 4.62 -16.00 -30.10
CA ASP A 2 5.65 -15.29 -29.35
C ASP A 2 5.27 -13.84 -28.92
N PHE A 3 4.51 -13.11 -29.74
CA PHE A 3 4.12 -11.73 -29.45
C PHE A 3 3.18 -11.63 -28.24
N PHE A 4 2.23 -12.54 -28.12
CA PHE A 4 1.28 -12.59 -26.99
C PHE A 4 1.99 -12.92 -25.66
N ILE A 5 2.97 -13.84 -25.72
CA ILE A 5 3.79 -14.20 -24.54
C ILE A 5 4.66 -13.02 -24.09
N LEU A 6 5.25 -12.27 -25.03
CA LEU A 6 6.05 -11.09 -24.72
C LEU A 6 5.20 -9.96 -24.11
N GLU A 7 3.99 -9.75 -24.62
CA GLU A 7 3.06 -8.75 -24.08
C GLU A 7 2.62 -9.12 -22.67
N GLN A 8 2.24 -10.38 -22.43
CA GLN A 8 1.86 -10.86 -21.10
C GLN A 8 3.01 -10.70 -20.10
N ARG A 9 4.22 -11.09 -20.46
CA ARG A 9 5.40 -10.96 -19.63
C ARG A 9 5.71 -9.50 -19.30
N SER A 10 5.59 -8.59 -20.26
CA SER A 10 5.82 -7.16 -20.01
C SER A 10 4.79 -6.56 -19.06
N ARG A 11 3.54 -7.02 -19.07
CA ARG A 11 2.49 -6.62 -18.11
C ARG A 11 2.79 -7.14 -16.71
N GLU A 12 3.16 -8.39 -16.58
CA GLU A 12 3.51 -9.00 -15.28
C GLU A 12 4.73 -8.28 -14.64
N GLU A 13 5.75 -7.95 -15.45
CA GLU A 13 6.91 -7.18 -14.98
C GLU A 13 6.51 -5.74 -14.57
N PHE A 14 5.62 -5.09 -15.31
CA PHE A 14 5.10 -3.76 -14.97
C PHE A 14 4.31 -3.77 -13.67
N ASP A 15 3.39 -4.73 -13.51
CA ASP A 15 2.57 -4.88 -12.31
C ASP A 15 3.43 -5.13 -11.07
N MET A 16 4.43 -6.00 -11.17
CA MET A 16 5.38 -6.27 -10.08
C MET A 16 6.17 -5.01 -9.67
N VAL A 17 6.69 -4.25 -10.63
CA VAL A 17 7.43 -3.01 -10.34
C VAL A 17 6.51 -1.98 -9.71
N ASN A 18 5.29 -1.86 -10.21
CA ASN A 18 4.29 -0.93 -9.71
C ASN A 18 3.90 -1.24 -8.26
N ASP A 19 3.69 -2.52 -7.94
CA ASP A 19 3.39 -3.02 -6.61
C ASP A 19 4.52 -2.70 -5.60
N ILE A 20 5.77 -2.99 -5.96
CA ILE A 20 6.95 -2.63 -5.15
C ILE A 20 7.00 -1.12 -4.89
N LEU A 21 6.77 -0.29 -5.91
CA LEU A 21 6.77 1.16 -5.77
C LEU A 21 5.62 1.66 -4.90
N HIS A 22 4.44 1.04 -5.03
CA HIS A 22 3.26 1.33 -4.22
C HIS A 22 3.58 1.22 -2.73
N HIS A 23 4.06 0.06 -2.30
CA HIS A 23 4.40 -0.21 -0.90
C HIS A 23 5.59 0.63 -0.43
N ALA A 24 6.69 0.64 -1.18
CA ALA A 24 7.90 1.36 -0.81
C ALA A 24 7.67 2.87 -0.63
N CYS A 25 7.00 3.52 -1.59
CA CYS A 25 6.76 4.96 -1.53
C CYS A 25 5.75 5.34 -0.44
N THR A 26 4.68 4.51 -0.28
CA THR A 26 3.66 4.74 0.74
C THR A 26 4.24 4.53 2.14
N GLY A 27 5.02 3.46 2.36
CA GLY A 27 5.72 3.26 3.62
C GLY A 27 6.73 4.37 3.92
N ALA A 28 7.48 4.82 2.91
CA ALA A 28 8.45 5.91 3.07
C ALA A 28 7.77 7.22 3.49
N ILE A 29 6.70 7.63 2.79
CA ILE A 29 6.00 8.90 3.10
C ILE A 29 5.37 8.88 4.50
N ILE A 30 4.84 7.73 4.95
CA ILE A 30 4.29 7.55 6.30
C ILE A 30 5.41 7.68 7.35
N ALA A 31 6.52 6.99 7.18
CA ALA A 31 7.64 7.03 8.10
C ALA A 31 8.27 8.42 8.22
N LEU A 32 8.24 9.21 7.14
CA LEU A 32 8.74 10.58 7.13
C LEU A 32 8.00 11.53 8.08
N LEU A 33 6.78 11.22 8.50
CA LEU A 33 6.09 11.97 9.57
C LEU A 33 6.84 11.92 10.89
N PHE A 34 7.57 10.84 11.15
CA PHE A 34 8.39 10.63 12.35
C PHE A 34 9.80 11.19 12.21
N SER A 35 10.21 11.63 11.01
CA SER A 35 11.58 12.05 10.73
C SER A 35 11.99 13.31 11.48
N THR A 36 13.29 13.49 11.62
CA THR A 36 13.90 14.76 12.01
C THR A 36 14.75 15.27 10.83
N PRO A 37 15.06 16.58 10.75
CA PRO A 37 15.85 17.12 9.64
C PRO A 37 17.20 16.42 9.43
N LYS A 38 17.80 15.90 10.52
CA LYS A 38 19.08 15.18 10.48
C LYS A 38 18.96 13.70 10.12
N LYS A 39 17.74 13.14 10.11
CA LYS A 39 17.47 11.71 9.96
C LYS A 39 16.44 11.39 8.90
N THR A 40 16.18 12.32 7.98
CA THR A 40 15.19 12.16 6.90
C THR A 40 15.44 10.88 6.10
N TRP A 41 16.68 10.66 5.64
CA TRP A 41 17.02 9.45 4.87
C TRP A 41 16.86 8.15 5.64
N PHE A 42 17.17 8.17 6.95
CA PHE A 42 16.96 7.00 7.80
C PHE A 42 15.49 6.61 7.85
N TYR A 43 14.58 7.57 8.10
CA TYR A 43 13.16 7.28 8.16
C TYR A 43 12.54 6.94 6.79
N LEU A 44 13.05 7.55 5.71
CA LEU A 44 12.64 7.20 4.36
C LEU A 44 12.94 5.73 4.06
N LEU A 45 14.19 5.30 4.29
CA LEU A 45 14.59 3.91 4.05
C LEU A 45 13.91 2.94 5.02
N LEU A 46 13.74 3.33 6.29
CA LEU A 46 13.03 2.54 7.29
C LEU A 46 11.58 2.27 6.86
N GLY A 47 10.88 3.30 6.37
CA GLY A 47 9.50 3.16 5.93
C GLY A 47 9.34 2.30 4.69
N ALA A 48 10.20 2.51 3.69
CA ALA A 48 10.22 1.66 2.50
C ALA A 48 10.50 0.19 2.84
N ALA A 49 11.53 -0.05 3.68
CA ALA A 49 11.87 -1.42 4.10
C ALA A 49 10.75 -2.06 4.94
N ALA A 50 10.11 -1.30 5.83
CA ALA A 50 9.01 -1.82 6.65
C ALA A 50 7.81 -2.23 5.82
N ALA A 51 7.48 -1.46 4.78
CA ALA A 51 6.36 -1.76 3.89
C ALA A 51 6.64 -2.90 2.91
N LEU A 52 7.90 -3.11 2.51
CA LEU A 52 8.27 -4.23 1.63
C LEU A 52 8.53 -5.55 2.38
N LEU A 53 8.70 -5.50 3.69
CA LEU A 53 9.09 -6.66 4.47
C LEU A 53 8.12 -7.85 4.38
N PRO A 54 6.78 -7.67 4.42
CA PRO A 54 5.85 -8.77 4.29
C PRO A 54 6.00 -9.54 2.98
N ASP A 55 6.10 -8.83 1.84
CA ASP A 55 6.27 -9.47 0.53
C ASP A 55 7.58 -10.22 0.43
N VAL A 56 8.68 -9.60 0.85
CA VAL A 56 9.99 -10.24 0.85
C VAL A 56 9.97 -11.53 1.67
N THR A 57 9.29 -11.55 2.81
CA THR A 57 9.19 -12.76 3.63
C THR A 57 8.25 -13.79 3.04
N LYS A 58 7.16 -13.38 2.40
CA LYS A 58 6.24 -14.27 1.69
C LYS A 58 6.95 -14.99 0.54
N GLU A 59 7.71 -14.25 -0.26
CA GLU A 59 8.50 -14.82 -1.36
C GLU A 59 9.61 -15.79 -0.88
N LEU A 60 10.31 -15.43 0.20
CA LEU A 60 11.43 -16.24 0.70
C LEU A 60 10.99 -17.47 1.47
N PHE A 61 9.93 -17.37 2.26
CA PHE A 61 9.51 -18.42 3.21
C PHE A 61 8.15 -19.02 2.89
N GLN A 62 7.46 -18.51 1.87
CA GLN A 62 6.09 -18.92 1.49
C GLN A 62 5.11 -18.87 2.68
N ASP A 63 5.28 -17.90 3.57
CA ASP A 63 4.51 -17.72 4.79
C ASP A 63 3.86 -16.33 4.81
N SER A 64 2.57 -16.29 5.15
CA SER A 64 1.77 -15.08 5.25
C SER A 64 1.76 -14.47 6.66
N LEU A 65 2.60 -14.93 7.60
CA LEU A 65 2.60 -14.46 8.99
C LEU A 65 2.77 -12.95 9.08
N LEU A 66 3.68 -12.37 8.30
CA LEU A 66 3.91 -10.94 8.28
C LEU A 66 2.84 -10.14 7.49
N HIS A 67 1.93 -10.81 6.78
CA HIS A 67 0.72 -10.16 6.23
C HIS A 67 -0.41 -10.04 7.27
N SER A 68 -0.08 -10.20 8.56
CA SER A 68 -1.03 -10.16 9.66
C SER A 68 -0.86 -8.91 10.51
N LEU A 69 -1.99 -8.28 10.83
CA LEU A 69 -2.05 -7.17 11.79
C LEU A 69 -1.58 -7.60 13.19
N ILE A 70 -1.75 -8.90 13.52
CA ILE A 70 -1.33 -9.47 14.81
C ILE A 70 0.19 -9.55 14.88
N ALA A 71 0.88 -9.90 13.80
CA ALA A 71 2.33 -9.97 13.74
C ALA A 71 3.00 -8.58 13.69
N ALA A 72 2.30 -7.56 13.19
CA ALA A 72 2.84 -6.22 12.97
C ALA A 72 3.54 -5.60 14.20
N PRO A 73 2.96 -5.58 15.42
CA PRO A 73 3.62 -4.99 16.59
C PRO A 73 4.86 -5.78 17.03
N PHE A 74 4.88 -7.10 16.83
CA PHE A 74 6.03 -7.94 17.18
C PHE A 74 7.19 -7.71 16.19
N ALA A 75 6.90 -7.66 14.89
CA ALA A 75 7.86 -7.30 13.88
C ALA A 75 8.44 -5.90 14.13
N ALA A 76 7.58 -4.91 14.38
CA ALA A 76 8.00 -3.55 14.68
C ALA A 76 8.89 -3.47 15.94
N ALA A 77 8.55 -4.20 17.01
CA ALA A 77 9.35 -4.24 18.24
C ALA A 77 10.72 -4.89 18.00
N LEU A 78 10.77 -6.00 17.26
CA LEU A 78 12.00 -6.71 16.92
C LEU A 78 12.93 -5.81 16.11
N PHE A 79 12.44 -5.25 14.99
CA PHE A 79 13.26 -4.37 14.13
C PHE A 79 13.65 -3.08 14.83
N ALA A 80 12.75 -2.46 15.62
CA ALA A 80 13.10 -1.30 16.43
C ALA A 80 14.18 -1.62 17.47
N GLY A 81 14.13 -2.79 18.10
CA GLY A 81 15.15 -3.28 19.02
C GLY A 81 16.53 -3.40 18.34
N ILE A 82 16.57 -4.10 17.20
CA ILE A 82 17.79 -4.26 16.41
C ILE A 82 18.36 -2.88 15.98
N LEU A 83 17.52 -2.03 15.39
CA LEU A 83 17.94 -0.72 14.92
C LEU A 83 18.39 0.20 16.05
N LYS A 84 17.82 0.07 17.25
CA LYS A 84 18.23 0.82 18.44
C LYS A 84 19.65 0.48 18.88
N THR A 85 20.15 -0.74 18.66
CA THR A 85 21.53 -1.10 18.96
C THR A 85 22.52 -0.36 18.05
N ILE A 86 22.14 -0.11 16.80
CA ILE A 86 22.92 0.58 15.77
C ILE A 86 22.75 2.11 15.92
N PHE A 87 21.52 2.57 15.98
CA PHE A 87 21.15 3.99 16.04
C PHE A 87 20.85 4.43 17.49
N LYS A 88 21.82 4.30 18.39
CA LYS A 88 21.69 4.52 19.85
C LYS A 88 21.04 5.86 20.24
N LYS A 89 21.21 6.91 19.42
CA LYS A 89 20.68 8.25 19.69
C LYS A 89 19.19 8.40 19.32
N GLU A 90 18.63 7.50 18.51
CA GLU A 90 17.21 7.55 18.16
C GLU A 90 16.35 6.92 19.27
N PRO A 91 15.20 7.53 19.65
CA PRO A 91 14.29 6.95 20.62
C PRO A 91 13.67 5.66 20.07
N PHE A 92 13.65 4.60 20.88
CA PHE A 92 13.03 3.32 20.50
C PHE A 92 11.59 3.50 20.00
N MET A 93 10.75 4.22 20.76
CA MET A 93 9.33 4.42 20.40
C MET A 93 9.13 5.17 19.09
N ARG A 94 10.09 5.99 18.68
CA ARG A 94 10.01 6.67 17.38
C ARG A 94 10.32 5.70 16.22
N ILE A 95 11.32 4.83 16.38
CA ILE A 95 11.64 3.79 15.39
C ILE A 95 10.48 2.81 15.33
N PHE A 96 10.01 2.32 16.49
CA PHE A 96 8.88 1.40 16.60
C PHE A 96 7.61 1.95 15.94
N GLY A 97 7.19 3.16 16.33
CA GLY A 97 5.97 3.77 15.78
C GLY A 97 6.06 4.06 14.29
N SER A 98 7.24 4.50 13.82
CA SER A 98 7.49 4.72 12.39
C SER A 98 7.42 3.42 11.59
N PHE A 99 8.07 2.37 12.08
CA PHE A 99 8.05 1.05 11.44
C PHE A 99 6.63 0.47 11.44
N LEU A 100 5.96 0.47 12.59
CA LEU A 100 4.60 -0.06 12.72
C LEU A 100 3.61 0.69 11.81
N ALA A 101 3.69 2.02 11.77
CA ALA A 101 2.81 2.82 10.91
C ALA A 101 3.07 2.53 9.42
N ALA A 102 4.32 2.47 8.99
CA ALA A 102 4.66 2.14 7.61
C ALA A 102 4.25 0.71 7.23
N PHE A 103 4.46 -0.25 8.12
CA PHE A 103 4.08 -1.65 7.94
C PHE A 103 2.56 -1.80 7.82
N VAL A 104 1.79 -1.21 8.75
CA VAL A 104 0.32 -1.36 8.77
C VAL A 104 -0.33 -0.55 7.66
N PHE A 105 -0.04 0.75 7.58
CA PHE A 105 -0.72 1.65 6.64
C PHE A 105 -0.07 1.69 5.24
N GLY A 106 1.22 1.38 5.15
CA GLY A 106 1.95 1.38 3.89
C GLY A 106 1.96 0.01 3.19
N HIS A 107 1.53 -1.06 3.87
CA HIS A 107 1.42 -2.40 3.30
C HIS A 107 0.07 -3.04 3.62
N LEU A 108 -0.18 -3.52 4.87
CA LEU A 108 -1.34 -4.36 5.18
C LEU A 108 -2.69 -3.74 4.79
N LEU A 109 -2.90 -2.43 5.06
CA LEU A 109 -4.14 -1.76 4.69
C LEU A 109 -4.19 -1.39 3.21
N LEU A 110 -3.04 -1.22 2.58
CA LEU A 110 -2.96 -0.98 1.14
C LEU A 110 -3.39 -2.24 0.39
N ASP A 111 -2.86 -3.42 0.74
CA ASP A 111 -3.29 -4.71 0.19
C ASP A 111 -4.78 -4.95 0.39
N LEU A 112 -5.30 -4.64 1.58
CA LEU A 112 -6.70 -4.86 1.90
C LEU A 112 -7.65 -4.11 0.95
N ILE A 113 -7.25 -2.92 0.48
CA ILE A 113 -8.05 -2.09 -0.43
C ILE A 113 -7.72 -2.31 -1.91
N ASP A 114 -6.70 -3.07 -2.21
CA ASP A 114 -6.19 -3.38 -3.54
C ASP A 114 -6.44 -4.86 -3.91
N ASN A 115 -5.56 -5.76 -3.53
CA ASN A 115 -5.52 -7.16 -3.97
C ASN A 115 -5.87 -8.19 -2.88
N GLY A 116 -6.19 -7.73 -1.69
CA GLY A 116 -6.60 -8.57 -0.57
C GLY A 116 -5.44 -9.16 0.24
N ASN A 117 -5.75 -9.44 1.51
CA ASN A 117 -4.81 -10.13 2.38
C ASN A 117 -5.51 -10.83 3.57
N ALA A 118 -4.85 -11.85 4.17
CA ALA A 118 -5.32 -12.55 5.36
C ALA A 118 -4.94 -11.78 6.63
N ILE A 119 -5.49 -10.56 6.79
CA ILE A 119 -5.10 -9.58 7.83
C ILE A 119 -5.20 -10.12 9.27
N PHE A 120 -6.03 -11.13 9.52
CA PHE A 120 -6.21 -11.76 10.83
C PHE A 120 -5.53 -13.13 10.96
N TYR A 121 -4.62 -13.47 10.04
CA TYR A 121 -3.82 -14.68 10.13
C TYR A 121 -3.03 -14.72 11.46
N PRO A 122 -2.86 -15.87 12.15
CA PRO A 122 -3.24 -17.22 11.75
C PRO A 122 -4.66 -17.66 12.16
N PHE A 123 -5.43 -16.80 12.82
CA PHE A 123 -6.76 -17.15 13.35
C PHE A 123 -7.83 -17.24 12.26
N VAL A 124 -7.78 -16.32 11.31
CA VAL A 124 -8.64 -16.29 10.11
C VAL A 124 -7.69 -16.34 8.91
N LYS A 125 -7.89 -17.34 8.05
CA LYS A 125 -7.03 -17.59 6.88
C LYS A 125 -7.64 -17.04 5.59
N GLU A 126 -8.92 -16.69 5.64
CA GLU A 126 -9.62 -16.10 4.53
C GLU A 126 -9.04 -14.71 4.22
N GLU A 127 -8.74 -14.48 2.96
CA GLU A 127 -8.32 -13.18 2.47
C GLU A 127 -9.51 -12.25 2.40
N LEU A 128 -9.31 -11.03 2.90
CA LEU A 128 -10.26 -9.93 2.78
C LEU A 128 -9.76 -9.00 1.69
N GLU A 129 -10.62 -8.71 0.71
CA GLU A 129 -10.32 -7.83 -0.41
C GLU A 129 -11.47 -6.84 -0.61
N TYR A 130 -11.14 -5.58 -0.68
CA TYR A 130 -12.13 -4.54 -0.97
C TYR A 130 -12.07 -4.02 -2.41
N SER A 131 -11.04 -4.31 -3.19
CA SER A 131 -10.86 -3.89 -4.60
C SER A 131 -11.28 -2.43 -4.84
N ILE A 132 -10.78 -1.49 -4.03
CA ILE A 132 -11.11 -0.05 -4.11
C ILE A 132 -10.20 0.63 -5.12
N ILE A 133 -8.92 0.25 -5.14
CA ILE A 133 -7.92 0.75 -6.08
C ILE A 133 -7.33 -0.44 -6.85
N SER A 134 -6.67 -0.19 -7.96
CA SER A 134 -5.93 -1.22 -8.70
C SER A 134 -4.45 -1.12 -8.39
N LYS A 135 -3.81 -2.25 -8.11
CA LYS A 135 -2.35 -2.36 -7.94
C LYS A 135 -1.58 -1.88 -9.18
N SER A 136 -2.19 -1.97 -10.35
CA SER A 136 -1.60 -1.48 -11.60
C SER A 136 -1.64 0.04 -11.73
N THR A 137 -2.39 0.76 -10.88
CA THR A 137 -2.53 2.22 -10.97
C THR A 137 -1.35 2.93 -10.31
N PRO A 138 -0.49 3.66 -11.06
CA PRO A 138 0.71 4.28 -10.51
C PRO A 138 0.43 5.54 -9.67
N LEU A 139 -0.82 5.99 -9.57
CA LEU A 139 -1.15 7.31 -9.00
C LEU A 139 -0.73 7.46 -7.54
N VAL A 140 -0.89 6.41 -6.73
CA VAL A 140 -0.56 6.45 -5.29
C VAL A 140 0.94 6.69 -5.08
N TRP A 141 1.80 5.91 -5.74
CA TRP A 141 3.24 6.10 -5.56
C TRP A 141 3.75 7.37 -6.26
N ILE A 142 3.12 7.83 -7.36
CA ILE A 142 3.45 9.11 -7.98
C ILE A 142 3.18 10.27 -7.01
N ILE A 143 2.02 10.27 -6.34
CA ILE A 143 1.68 11.30 -5.33
C ILE A 143 2.69 11.24 -4.18
N ALA A 144 3.00 10.04 -3.67
CA ALA A 144 3.95 9.87 -2.58
C ALA A 144 5.35 10.37 -2.98
N LEU A 145 5.85 9.98 -4.15
CA LEU A 145 7.15 10.38 -4.66
C LEU A 145 7.23 11.91 -4.90
N ALA A 146 6.18 12.49 -5.47
CA ALA A 146 6.10 13.94 -5.67
C ALA A 146 6.14 14.70 -4.34
N ALA A 147 5.39 14.24 -3.33
CA ALA A 147 5.38 14.84 -2.00
C ALA A 147 6.73 14.69 -1.28
N ILE A 148 7.41 13.53 -1.41
CA ILE A 148 8.75 13.30 -0.86
C ILE A 148 9.75 14.25 -1.55
N SER A 149 9.75 14.31 -2.89
CA SER A 149 10.65 15.14 -3.68
C SER A 149 10.49 16.62 -3.35
N ALA A 150 9.25 17.10 -3.32
CA ALA A 150 8.93 18.47 -2.91
C ALA A 150 9.35 18.73 -1.45
N GLY A 151 9.09 17.77 -0.56
CA GLY A 151 9.47 17.85 0.86
C GLY A 151 10.96 18.02 1.08
N LEU A 152 11.77 17.30 0.29
CA LEU A 152 13.24 17.43 0.29
C LEU A 152 13.68 18.78 -0.30
N ALA A 153 13.12 19.16 -1.45
CA ALA A 153 13.49 20.41 -2.14
C ALA A 153 13.17 21.66 -1.29
N PHE A 154 12.00 21.72 -0.69
CA PHE A 154 11.55 22.85 0.13
C PHE A 154 11.92 22.73 1.62
N LYS A 155 12.63 21.67 2.02
CA LYS A 155 13.03 21.39 3.43
C LYS A 155 11.83 21.34 4.40
N ARG A 156 10.66 20.94 3.90
CA ARG A 156 9.40 20.83 4.65
C ARG A 156 8.84 19.41 4.62
N ILE A 157 9.74 18.44 4.83
CA ILE A 157 9.44 17.02 4.58
C ILE A 157 8.19 16.52 5.31
N ARG A 158 8.01 16.80 6.59
CA ARG A 158 6.84 16.36 7.35
C ARG A 158 5.53 16.94 6.84
N LEU A 159 5.53 18.24 6.53
CA LEU A 159 4.34 18.94 6.06
C LEU A 159 3.91 18.38 4.71
N LEU A 160 4.87 18.24 3.78
CA LEU A 160 4.56 17.76 2.43
C LEU A 160 4.27 16.26 2.41
N SER A 161 4.88 15.47 3.31
CA SER A 161 4.46 14.07 3.53
C SER A 161 3.02 13.99 4.05
N ALA A 162 2.65 14.81 5.02
CA ALA A 162 1.27 14.85 5.50
C ALA A 162 0.28 15.27 4.41
N ALA A 163 0.63 16.27 3.60
CA ALA A 163 -0.19 16.69 2.46
C ALA A 163 -0.33 15.58 1.41
N GLY A 164 0.77 14.88 1.08
CA GLY A 164 0.74 13.74 0.16
C GLY A 164 -0.13 12.59 0.67
N ILE A 165 -0.01 12.24 1.95
CA ILE A 165 -0.87 11.23 2.58
C ILE A 165 -2.35 11.65 2.52
N LEU A 166 -2.66 12.92 2.83
CA LEU A 166 -4.02 13.42 2.73
C LEU A 166 -4.55 13.32 1.29
N THR A 167 -3.73 13.65 0.29
CA THR A 167 -4.11 13.51 -1.12
C THR A 167 -4.39 12.06 -1.50
N ILE A 168 -3.56 11.11 -1.03
CA ILE A 168 -3.78 9.67 -1.24
C ILE A 168 -5.09 9.24 -0.58
N LEU A 169 -5.35 9.64 0.66
CA LEU A 169 -6.60 9.31 1.36
C LEU A 169 -7.84 9.88 0.65
N LEU A 170 -7.76 11.10 0.13
CA LEU A 170 -8.84 11.70 -0.65
C LEU A 170 -9.08 10.93 -1.96
N TYR A 171 -8.01 10.49 -2.63
CA TYR A 171 -8.11 9.63 -3.81
C TYR A 171 -8.77 8.29 -3.50
N ILE A 172 -8.34 7.60 -2.44
CA ILE A 172 -8.94 6.33 -2.00
C ILE A 172 -10.42 6.52 -1.64
N GLY A 173 -10.75 7.59 -0.91
CA GLY A 173 -12.13 7.93 -0.57
C GLY A 173 -13.00 8.21 -1.79
N PHE A 174 -12.46 8.89 -2.81
CA PHE A 174 -13.13 9.11 -4.08
C PHE A 174 -13.39 7.78 -4.81
N GLN A 175 -12.41 6.89 -4.88
CA GLN A 175 -12.54 5.58 -5.51
C GLN A 175 -13.58 4.70 -4.78
N ALA A 176 -13.58 4.72 -3.44
CA ALA A 176 -14.58 4.00 -2.65
C ALA A 176 -16.01 4.51 -2.94
N ALA A 177 -16.20 5.82 -3.01
CA ALA A 177 -17.49 6.42 -3.37
C ALA A 177 -17.89 6.08 -4.82
N ALA A 178 -16.96 6.10 -5.76
CA ALA A 178 -17.21 5.72 -7.15
C ALA A 178 -17.62 4.25 -7.26
N LYS A 179 -16.94 3.35 -6.54
CA LYS A 179 -17.28 1.92 -6.46
C LYS A 179 -18.71 1.72 -5.97
N GLU A 180 -19.08 2.38 -4.88
CA GLU A 180 -20.42 2.30 -4.32
C GLU A 180 -21.48 2.76 -5.31
N MET A 181 -21.24 3.88 -6.03
CA MET A 181 -22.17 4.37 -7.05
C MET A 181 -22.33 3.37 -8.21
N VAL A 182 -21.25 2.77 -8.69
CA VAL A 182 -21.30 1.75 -9.76
C VAL A 182 -22.03 0.51 -9.28
N THR A 183 -21.75 0.03 -8.08
CA THR A 183 -22.40 -1.13 -7.48
C THR A 183 -23.92 -0.91 -7.37
N ASN A 184 -24.34 0.24 -6.87
CA ASN A 184 -25.77 0.57 -6.73
C ASN A 184 -26.47 0.65 -8.10
N ALA A 185 -25.84 1.29 -9.10
CA ALA A 185 -26.37 1.37 -10.46
C ALA A 185 -26.52 -0.02 -11.11
N LEU A 186 -25.62 -0.94 -10.85
CA LEU A 186 -25.69 -2.33 -11.34
C LEU A 186 -26.82 -3.10 -10.65
N HIS A 187 -27.01 -2.94 -9.34
CA HIS A 187 -28.12 -3.56 -8.62
C HIS A 187 -29.50 -3.05 -9.07
N GLU A 188 -29.60 -1.77 -9.42
CA GLU A 188 -30.84 -1.20 -9.98
C GLU A 188 -31.14 -1.73 -11.39
N ARG A 189 -30.10 -1.95 -12.19
CA ARG A 189 -30.25 -2.35 -13.59
C ARG A 189 -30.43 -3.84 -13.78
N TYR A 190 -29.81 -4.65 -12.94
CA TYR A 190 -29.77 -6.10 -13.06
C TYR A 190 -30.37 -6.76 -11.82
N THR A 191 -31.50 -7.42 -11.99
CA THR A 191 -32.13 -8.24 -10.94
C THR A 191 -31.53 -9.64 -11.02
N PHE A 192 -30.41 -9.86 -10.36
CA PHE A 192 -29.81 -11.19 -10.22
C PHE A 192 -30.30 -11.83 -8.91
N PRO A 193 -31.27 -12.76 -8.92
CA PRO A 193 -31.64 -13.46 -7.72
C PRO A 193 -30.44 -14.33 -7.27
N ASN A 194 -29.87 -14.03 -6.11
CA ASN A 194 -28.78 -14.74 -5.45
C ASN A 194 -27.37 -14.55 -6.04
N ALA A 195 -27.10 -13.58 -6.93
CA ALA A 195 -25.77 -13.30 -7.39
C ALA A 195 -25.14 -12.14 -6.59
N ALA A 196 -23.92 -12.35 -6.10
CA ALA A 196 -23.11 -11.28 -5.53
C ALA A 196 -22.40 -10.54 -6.67
N ILE A 197 -22.74 -9.26 -6.87
CA ILE A 197 -22.02 -8.43 -7.84
C ILE A 197 -20.72 -7.95 -7.20
N THR A 198 -19.59 -8.35 -7.76
CA THR A 198 -18.26 -7.85 -7.37
C THR A 198 -17.79 -6.83 -8.37
N VAL A 199 -17.53 -5.60 -7.93
CA VAL A 199 -17.04 -4.49 -8.74
C VAL A 199 -15.58 -4.22 -8.40
N PHE A 200 -14.74 -4.09 -9.40
CA PHE A 200 -13.31 -3.85 -9.24
C PHE A 200 -12.77 -2.86 -10.28
N PRO A 201 -11.77 -2.04 -9.93
CA PRO A 201 -11.18 -1.08 -10.85
C PRO A 201 -10.29 -1.79 -11.89
N THR A 202 -10.34 -1.33 -13.15
CA THR A 202 -9.53 -1.87 -14.25
C THR A 202 -8.58 -0.85 -14.87
N GLY A 203 -8.60 0.39 -14.40
CA GLY A 203 -7.77 1.44 -14.94
C GLY A 203 -6.30 1.28 -14.55
N GLU A 204 -5.40 1.23 -15.56
CA GLU A 204 -3.95 1.19 -15.36
C GLU A 204 -3.33 2.59 -15.25
N TRP A 205 -3.99 3.61 -15.80
CA TRP A 205 -3.48 4.98 -15.87
C TRP A 205 -4.34 5.94 -15.04
N PRO A 206 -3.77 7.08 -14.56
CA PRO A 206 -4.53 8.05 -13.77
C PRO A 206 -5.81 8.56 -14.43
N TRP A 207 -5.82 8.67 -15.77
CA TRP A 207 -7.01 9.08 -16.52
C TRP A 207 -8.04 7.96 -16.71
N GLU A 208 -7.68 6.72 -16.40
CA GLU A 208 -8.56 5.55 -16.41
C GLU A 208 -9.08 5.19 -15.01
N ALA A 209 -8.82 6.04 -14.02
CA ALA A 209 -9.21 5.82 -12.63
C ALA A 209 -10.73 5.61 -12.41
N MET A 210 -11.55 5.89 -13.43
CA MET A 210 -13.01 5.66 -13.44
C MET A 210 -13.43 4.44 -14.26
N ASN A 211 -12.49 3.61 -14.71
CA ASN A 211 -12.80 2.38 -15.40
C ASN A 211 -13.05 1.25 -14.40
N TRP A 212 -14.22 0.65 -14.48
CA TRP A 212 -14.66 -0.40 -13.59
C TRP A 212 -15.16 -1.61 -14.37
N SER A 213 -14.83 -2.81 -13.90
CA SER A 213 -15.41 -4.07 -14.36
C SER A 213 -16.20 -4.72 -13.24
N TYR A 214 -17.07 -5.67 -13.60
CA TYR A 214 -17.86 -6.42 -12.61
C TYR A 214 -17.97 -7.88 -13.00
N HIS A 215 -18.13 -8.72 -11.99
CA HIS A 215 -18.58 -10.11 -12.09
C HIS A 215 -19.91 -10.27 -11.37
N ALA A 216 -20.79 -11.08 -11.94
CA ALA A 216 -22.12 -11.38 -11.41
C ALA A 216 -22.37 -12.90 -11.39
#